data_b65693c466e9411121259df5f6aeace2
#
_entry.id   b65693c466e9411121259df5f6aeace2
#
_cell.length_a   1.000
_cell.length_b   1.000
_cell.length_c   1.000
_cell.angle_alpha   90.00
_cell.angle_beta   90.00
_cell.angle_gamma   90.00
#
_symmetry.space_group_name_H-M   'P 1'
#
loop_
_entity.id
_entity.type
_entity.pdbx_description
1 polymer ?
#
loop_
_entity_poly.entity_id
_entity_poly.type
_entity_poly.pdbx_seq_one_letter_code
_entity_poly.pdbx_strand_id
1 'polypeptide(L)'
;MLKDKLKNYKVILASGSPRRQQFFKDLDLDFEIRLKEIEEVYPDNLQGVEITNYLAELKAKVFDGEIAENEILITSDTIVWLNNRALGKPKDYTDAFIILKSLSNTTHEVITSVCFKTKWKTETLFDVTKVTFNSLSDNAIHYYLENYKPFDKAGAYGIQDWIGLIGISKIEGSYTNVVGLPTNLVYHYLNTLKS
;
A
#
# COMPACT_ATOMS: atom_id res chain seq x y z
N MET A 1 -13.02 8.06 -21.44
CA MET A 1 -11.91 7.52 -20.62
C MET A 1 -12.05 8.04 -19.19
N LEU A 2 -11.32 7.47 -18.20
CA LEU A 2 -11.42 7.92 -16.80
C LEU A 2 -11.11 9.41 -16.63
N LYS A 3 -10.10 9.91 -17.35
CA LYS A 3 -9.74 11.34 -17.40
C LYS A 3 -10.93 12.26 -17.78
N ASP A 4 -11.75 11.83 -18.74
CA ASP A 4 -12.92 12.64 -19.18
C ASP A 4 -14.00 12.71 -18.07
N LYS A 5 -14.16 11.61 -17.32
CA LYS A 5 -15.08 11.56 -16.17
C LYS A 5 -14.63 12.46 -15.03
N LEU A 6 -13.33 12.53 -14.80
CA LEU A 6 -12.75 13.26 -13.69
C LEU A 6 -12.48 14.74 -13.97
N LYS A 7 -12.81 15.25 -15.18
CA LYS A 7 -12.56 16.65 -15.57
C LYS A 7 -13.12 17.70 -14.62
N ASN A 8 -14.18 17.37 -13.89
CA ASN A 8 -14.81 18.24 -12.90
C ASN A 8 -14.29 17.98 -11.48
N TYR A 9 -13.41 16.99 -11.30
CA TYR A 9 -12.82 16.63 -10.02
C TYR A 9 -11.35 16.92 -9.98
N LYS A 10 -10.87 17.31 -8.82
CA LYS A 10 -9.45 17.42 -8.49
C LYS A 10 -9.07 16.22 -7.63
N VAL A 11 -8.28 15.32 -8.20
CA VAL A 11 -7.79 14.13 -7.49
C VAL A 11 -6.58 14.50 -6.67
N ILE A 12 -6.59 14.14 -5.38
CA ILE A 12 -5.51 14.41 -4.44
C ILE A 12 -5.00 13.08 -3.91
N LEU A 13 -3.73 12.80 -4.10
CA LEU A 13 -3.05 11.66 -3.51
C LEU A 13 -2.32 12.11 -2.24
N ALA A 14 -2.81 11.68 -1.08
CA ALA A 14 -2.14 11.95 0.20
C ALA A 14 -1.17 10.81 0.53
N SER A 15 -0.15 10.64 -0.29
CA SER A 15 0.88 9.62 -0.10
C SER A 15 2.24 10.08 -0.62
N GLY A 16 3.27 9.98 0.24
CA GLY A 16 4.66 10.19 -0.13
C GLY A 16 5.31 8.99 -0.86
N SER A 17 4.59 7.88 -1.03
CA SER A 17 5.13 6.68 -1.68
C SER A 17 5.37 6.89 -3.17
N PRO A 18 6.62 6.81 -3.67
CA PRO A 18 6.91 6.95 -5.11
C PRO A 18 6.20 5.89 -5.95
N ARG A 19 6.00 4.68 -5.41
CA ARG A 19 5.31 3.57 -6.08
C ARG A 19 3.83 3.90 -6.32
N ARG A 20 3.14 4.45 -5.32
CA ARG A 20 1.73 4.88 -5.45
C ARG A 20 1.59 6.04 -6.44
N GLN A 21 2.51 7.00 -6.37
CA GLN A 21 2.52 8.13 -7.32
C GLN A 21 2.74 7.65 -8.76
N GLN A 22 3.60 6.64 -8.97
CA GLN A 22 3.82 6.06 -10.28
C GLN A 22 2.55 5.40 -10.82
N PHE A 23 1.80 4.65 -10.01
CA PHE A 23 0.54 4.05 -10.44
C PHE A 23 -0.52 5.08 -10.85
N PHE A 24 -0.56 6.25 -10.20
CA PHE A 24 -1.46 7.32 -10.63
C PHE A 24 -1.08 7.87 -12.01
N LYS A 25 0.23 7.98 -12.29
CA LYS A 25 0.73 8.36 -13.62
C LYS A 25 0.42 7.27 -14.66
N ASP A 26 0.64 6.01 -14.31
CA ASP A 26 0.38 4.86 -15.20
C ASP A 26 -1.12 4.69 -15.51
N LEU A 27 -2.00 5.15 -14.62
CA LEU A 27 -3.45 5.23 -14.85
C LEU A 27 -3.87 6.47 -15.65
N ASP A 28 -2.94 7.29 -16.11
CA ASP A 28 -3.18 8.56 -16.82
C ASP A 28 -4.09 9.52 -16.02
N LEU A 29 -3.90 9.57 -14.70
CA LEU A 29 -4.62 10.46 -13.80
C LEU A 29 -3.87 11.77 -13.61
N ASP A 30 -4.58 12.88 -13.78
CA ASP A 30 -4.10 14.18 -13.29
C ASP A 30 -4.36 14.24 -11.79
N PHE A 31 -3.33 14.44 -10.97
CA PHE A 31 -3.43 14.46 -9.51
C PHE A 31 -2.47 15.45 -8.87
N GLU A 32 -2.84 15.91 -7.68
CA GLU A 32 -2.00 16.71 -6.77
C GLU A 32 -1.50 15.82 -5.62
N ILE A 33 -0.28 16.04 -5.17
CA ILE A 33 0.23 15.42 -3.94
C ILE A 33 -0.01 16.40 -2.79
N ARG A 34 -0.72 15.94 -1.75
CA ARG A 34 -0.94 16.73 -0.53
C ARG A 34 -0.63 15.86 0.68
N LEU A 35 0.42 16.22 1.42
CA LEU A 35 0.91 15.43 2.55
C LEU A 35 0.62 16.14 3.86
N LYS A 36 0.29 15.34 4.87
CA LYS A 36 0.29 15.72 6.28
C LYS A 36 0.98 14.62 7.07
N GLU A 37 1.78 15.00 8.03
CA GLU A 37 2.41 14.06 8.95
C GLU A 37 1.39 13.56 9.96
N ILE A 38 1.38 12.26 10.17
CA ILE A 38 0.59 11.60 11.20
C ILE A 38 1.43 10.53 11.88
N GLU A 39 1.12 10.25 13.12
CA GLU A 39 1.64 9.09 13.81
C GLU A 39 0.81 7.85 13.41
N GLU A 40 1.45 6.88 12.72
CA GLU A 40 0.80 5.66 12.21
C GLU A 40 0.66 4.61 13.34
N VAL A 41 -0.11 4.95 14.38
CA VAL A 41 -0.41 4.06 15.52
C VAL A 41 -1.83 3.57 15.41
N TYR A 42 -2.05 2.30 15.68
CA TYR A 42 -3.35 1.66 15.67
C TYR A 42 -3.58 0.85 16.97
N PRO A 43 -4.84 0.64 17.40
CA PRO A 43 -5.18 -0.16 18.57
C PRO A 43 -4.69 -1.62 18.45
N ASP A 44 -4.14 -2.17 19.52
CA ASP A 44 -3.56 -3.53 19.56
C ASP A 44 -4.55 -4.66 19.28
N ASN A 45 -5.85 -4.40 19.40
CA ASN A 45 -6.90 -5.37 19.13
C ASN A 45 -7.26 -5.51 17.65
N LEU A 46 -6.78 -4.61 16.77
CA LEU A 46 -7.04 -4.67 15.34
C LEU A 46 -6.18 -5.75 14.66
N GLN A 47 -6.75 -6.41 13.65
CA GLN A 47 -6.08 -7.48 12.92
C GLN A 47 -6.27 -7.36 11.42
N GLY A 48 -5.25 -7.77 10.68
CA GLY A 48 -5.31 -7.88 9.21
C GLY A 48 -5.85 -6.62 8.56
N VAL A 49 -6.97 -6.74 7.86
CA VAL A 49 -7.65 -5.66 7.14
C VAL A 49 -8.10 -4.49 8.02
N GLU A 50 -8.42 -4.76 9.29
CA GLU A 50 -8.85 -3.70 10.21
C GLU A 50 -7.73 -2.68 10.45
N ILE A 51 -6.47 -3.14 10.49
CA ILE A 51 -5.29 -2.28 10.64
C ILE A 51 -5.17 -1.34 9.44
N THR A 52 -5.19 -1.89 8.23
CA THR A 52 -5.00 -1.08 7.01
C THR A 52 -6.16 -0.12 6.75
N ASN A 53 -7.41 -0.55 7.05
CA ASN A 53 -8.58 0.32 6.98
C ASN A 53 -8.43 1.49 7.96
N TYR A 54 -8.12 1.18 9.22
CA TYR A 54 -7.93 2.19 10.24
C TYR A 54 -6.84 3.21 9.88
N LEU A 55 -5.68 2.73 9.42
CA LEU A 55 -4.56 3.62 9.06
C LEU A 55 -4.86 4.45 7.80
N ALA A 56 -5.52 3.87 6.79
CA ALA A 56 -5.94 4.60 5.61
C ALA A 56 -6.95 5.71 5.97
N GLU A 57 -7.93 5.41 6.82
CA GLU A 57 -8.92 6.39 7.30
C GLU A 57 -8.29 7.44 8.21
N LEU A 58 -7.36 7.07 9.09
CA LEU A 58 -6.61 7.99 9.93
C LEU A 58 -5.86 9.02 9.09
N LYS A 59 -5.20 8.56 8.01
CA LYS A 59 -4.53 9.43 7.03
C LYS A 59 -5.50 10.37 6.31
N ALA A 60 -6.74 9.94 6.07
CA ALA A 60 -7.75 10.80 5.45
C ALA A 60 -8.37 11.80 6.44
N LYS A 61 -8.50 11.41 7.71
CA LYS A 61 -9.15 12.21 8.75
C LYS A 61 -8.44 13.52 9.04
N VAL A 62 -7.11 13.58 8.93
CA VAL A 62 -6.36 14.83 9.18
C VAL A 62 -6.66 15.95 8.18
N PHE A 63 -7.42 15.64 7.11
CA PHE A 63 -7.92 16.60 6.12
C PHE A 63 -9.38 16.98 6.33
N ASP A 64 -9.98 16.62 7.49
CA ASP A 64 -11.37 16.99 7.80
C ASP A 64 -11.56 18.50 7.76
N GLY A 65 -12.61 18.93 7.04
CA GLY A 65 -12.91 20.34 6.86
C GLY A 65 -12.11 21.06 5.75
N GLU A 66 -11.12 20.40 5.14
CA GLU A 66 -10.25 21.00 4.12
C GLU A 66 -10.55 20.54 2.69
N ILE A 67 -11.43 19.55 2.52
CA ILE A 67 -11.76 18.97 1.21
C ILE A 67 -12.84 19.81 0.55
N ALA A 68 -12.53 20.39 -0.62
CA ALA A 68 -13.48 21.16 -1.43
C ALA A 68 -14.51 20.24 -2.10
N GLU A 69 -15.60 20.81 -2.61
CA GLU A 69 -16.72 20.05 -3.19
C GLU A 69 -16.33 19.20 -4.40
N ASN A 70 -15.36 19.66 -5.16
CA ASN A 70 -14.83 18.98 -6.33
C ASN A 70 -13.54 18.21 -6.06
N GLU A 71 -13.09 18.07 -4.81
CA GLU A 71 -11.89 17.34 -4.46
C GLU A 71 -12.19 15.91 -4.02
N ILE A 72 -11.31 15.00 -4.42
CA ILE A 72 -11.30 13.59 -3.98
C ILE A 72 -9.92 13.30 -3.43
N LEU A 73 -9.84 13.17 -2.12
CA LEU A 73 -8.62 12.76 -1.42
C LEU A 73 -8.53 11.24 -1.41
N ILE A 74 -7.37 10.72 -1.75
CA ILE A 74 -7.07 9.28 -1.73
C ILE A 74 -5.88 9.06 -0.82
N THR A 75 -6.11 8.24 0.20
CA THR A 75 -5.07 7.74 1.11
C THR A 75 -4.98 6.22 1.02
N SER A 76 -3.89 5.65 1.47
CA SER A 76 -3.72 4.19 1.43
C SER A 76 -2.74 3.72 2.49
N ASP A 77 -2.96 2.52 2.99
CA ASP A 77 -2.04 1.82 3.87
C ASP A 77 -1.83 0.37 3.43
N THR A 78 -0.64 -0.17 3.71
CA THR A 78 -0.26 -1.54 3.30
C THR A 78 0.51 -2.21 4.42
N ILE A 79 0.10 -3.43 4.78
CA ILE A 79 0.85 -4.30 5.68
C ILE A 79 1.15 -5.64 5.01
N VAL A 80 2.22 -6.27 5.47
CA VAL A 80 2.48 -7.70 5.26
C VAL A 80 1.97 -8.43 6.49
N TRP A 81 1.12 -9.45 6.30
CA TRP A 81 0.48 -10.18 7.38
C TRP A 81 0.94 -11.64 7.39
N LEU A 82 1.57 -12.05 8.48
CA LEU A 82 2.08 -13.42 8.66
C LEU A 82 1.82 -13.89 10.10
N ASN A 83 1.25 -15.08 10.26
CA ASN A 83 1.02 -15.71 11.57
C ASN A 83 0.34 -14.77 12.58
N ASN A 84 -0.73 -14.11 12.17
CA ASN A 84 -1.49 -13.14 12.96
C ASN A 84 -0.66 -11.93 13.45
N ARG A 85 0.34 -11.51 12.67
CA ARG A 85 1.16 -10.33 12.95
C ARG A 85 1.34 -9.46 11.72
N ALA A 86 1.24 -8.16 11.92
CA ALA A 86 1.62 -7.19 10.91
C ALA A 86 3.16 -7.06 10.91
N LEU A 87 3.78 -7.35 9.77
CA LEU A 87 5.19 -7.07 9.53
C LEU A 87 5.28 -5.69 8.87
N GLY A 88 5.56 -4.68 9.68
CA GLY A 88 5.69 -3.30 9.24
C GLY A 88 7.02 -3.02 8.51
N LYS A 89 7.38 -1.74 8.44
CA LYS A 89 8.71 -1.33 7.99
C LYS A 89 9.75 -1.77 9.01
N PRO A 90 10.88 -2.34 8.59
CA PRO A 90 11.93 -2.75 9.51
C PRO A 90 12.56 -1.53 10.20
N LYS A 91 12.93 -1.71 11.46
CA LYS A 91 13.57 -0.67 12.28
C LYS A 91 15.03 -0.45 11.89
N ASP A 92 15.70 -1.53 11.52
CA ASP A 92 17.11 -1.57 11.18
C ASP A 92 17.43 -2.79 10.30
N TYR A 93 18.71 -3.00 10.01
CA TYR A 93 19.21 -4.12 9.19
C TYR A 93 18.88 -5.49 9.82
N THR A 94 19.05 -5.62 11.13
CA THR A 94 18.82 -6.87 11.83
C THR A 94 17.34 -7.25 11.82
N ASP A 95 16.47 -6.29 12.06
CA ASP A 95 15.02 -6.47 11.99
C ASP A 95 14.58 -6.84 10.57
N ALA A 96 15.12 -6.17 9.54
CA ALA A 96 14.87 -6.50 8.14
C ALA A 96 15.28 -7.94 7.79
N PHE A 97 16.45 -8.39 8.28
CA PHE A 97 16.90 -9.76 8.10
C PHE A 97 15.95 -10.78 8.74
N ILE A 98 15.54 -10.53 9.99
CA ILE A 98 14.59 -11.39 10.72
C ILE A 98 13.24 -11.46 9.99
N ILE A 99 12.73 -10.33 9.52
CA ILE A 99 11.49 -10.27 8.76
C ILE A 99 11.61 -11.13 7.49
N LEU A 100 12.63 -10.91 6.65
CA LEU A 100 12.81 -11.69 5.41
C LEU A 100 13.02 -13.18 5.68
N LYS A 101 13.74 -13.51 6.75
CA LYS A 101 13.93 -14.90 7.17
C LYS A 101 12.62 -15.56 7.57
N SER A 102 11.70 -14.82 8.21
CA SER A 102 10.38 -15.33 8.58
C SER A 102 9.46 -15.53 7.38
N LEU A 103 9.67 -14.80 6.28
CA LEU A 103 8.93 -14.94 5.03
C LEU A 103 9.45 -16.07 4.15
N SER A 104 10.72 -16.50 4.35
CA SER A 104 11.35 -17.56 3.57
C SER A 104 10.59 -18.89 3.69
N ASN A 105 10.32 -19.51 2.54
CA ASN A 105 9.57 -20.78 2.42
C ASN A 105 8.16 -20.75 3.06
N THR A 106 7.51 -19.56 3.05
CA THR A 106 6.16 -19.39 3.61
C THR A 106 5.24 -18.65 2.65
N THR A 107 3.94 -18.78 2.89
CA THR A 107 2.91 -17.94 2.28
C THR A 107 2.44 -16.90 3.29
N HIS A 108 2.42 -15.65 2.89
CA HIS A 108 1.92 -14.53 3.67
C HIS A 108 0.89 -13.74 2.87
N GLU A 109 0.17 -12.85 3.53
CA GLU A 109 -0.77 -11.95 2.87
C GLU A 109 -0.20 -10.54 2.81
N VAL A 110 -0.44 -9.85 1.70
CA VAL A 110 -0.25 -8.41 1.57
C VAL A 110 -1.62 -7.78 1.49
N ILE A 111 -1.93 -6.94 2.45
CA ILE A 111 -3.21 -6.28 2.61
C ILE A 111 -3.02 -4.80 2.38
N THR A 112 -3.75 -4.25 1.42
CA THR A 112 -3.74 -2.80 1.16
C THR A 112 -5.16 -2.26 1.20
N SER A 113 -5.37 -1.22 2.01
CA SER A 113 -6.59 -0.44 2.02
C SER A 113 -6.39 0.89 1.33
N VAL A 114 -7.43 1.34 0.63
CA VAL A 114 -7.51 2.66 0.00
C VAL A 114 -8.76 3.37 0.50
N CYS A 115 -8.58 4.54 1.08
CA CYS A 115 -9.67 5.38 1.54
C CYS A 115 -9.87 6.54 0.55
N PHE A 116 -11.10 6.70 0.10
CA PHE A 116 -11.57 7.78 -0.76
C PHE A 116 -12.41 8.74 0.09
N LYS A 117 -11.97 9.99 0.13
CA LYS A 117 -12.65 11.03 0.91
C LYS A 117 -13.05 12.19 0.02
N THR A 118 -14.31 12.49 0.03
CA THR A 118 -14.91 13.72 -0.53
C THR A 118 -15.38 14.61 0.61
N LYS A 119 -15.87 15.80 0.31
CA LYS A 119 -16.51 16.67 1.30
C LYS A 119 -17.67 16.00 2.06
N TRP A 120 -18.36 15.05 1.40
CA TRP A 120 -19.63 14.48 1.89
C TRP A 120 -19.53 13.01 2.34
N LYS A 121 -18.54 12.31 1.85
CA LYS A 121 -18.45 10.84 2.03
C LYS A 121 -16.99 10.41 2.22
N THR A 122 -16.82 9.45 3.10
CA THR A 122 -15.58 8.66 3.21
C THR A 122 -15.92 7.21 2.95
N GLU A 123 -15.16 6.54 2.11
CA GLU A 123 -15.33 5.13 1.77
C GLU A 123 -13.97 4.45 1.68
N THR A 124 -13.85 3.30 2.31
CA THR A 124 -12.60 2.52 2.34
C THR A 124 -12.82 1.18 1.69
N LEU A 125 -11.96 0.85 0.74
CA LEU A 125 -11.90 -0.45 0.07
C LEU A 125 -10.56 -1.09 0.35
N PHE A 126 -10.50 -2.42 0.29
CA PHE A 126 -9.26 -3.16 0.51
C PHE A 126 -9.10 -4.31 -0.49
N ASP A 127 -7.87 -4.75 -0.65
CA ASP A 127 -7.52 -5.96 -1.39
C ASP A 127 -6.50 -6.79 -0.60
N VAL A 128 -6.58 -8.11 -0.77
CA VAL A 128 -5.71 -9.07 -0.11
C VAL A 128 -5.08 -9.97 -1.17
N THR A 129 -3.75 -10.06 -1.15
CA THR A 129 -2.99 -10.88 -2.08
C THR A 129 -2.09 -11.82 -1.30
N LYS A 130 -2.16 -13.13 -1.60
CA LYS A 130 -1.24 -14.11 -1.04
C LYS A 130 0.03 -14.20 -1.88
N VAL A 131 1.15 -14.14 -1.19
CA VAL A 131 2.48 -14.23 -1.81
C VAL A 131 3.23 -15.39 -1.15
N THR A 132 3.74 -16.30 -1.96
CA THR A 132 4.53 -17.45 -1.50
C THR A 132 5.99 -17.25 -1.87
N PHE A 133 6.87 -17.26 -0.88
CA PHE A 133 8.31 -17.28 -1.09
C PHE A 133 8.86 -18.70 -1.15
N ASN A 134 9.82 -18.90 -2.05
CA ASN A 134 10.76 -20.03 -1.98
C ASN A 134 11.67 -19.89 -0.75
N SER A 135 12.46 -20.93 -0.49
CA SER A 135 13.52 -20.83 0.52
C SER A 135 14.57 -19.80 0.10
N LEU A 136 14.80 -18.82 0.96
CA LEU A 136 15.83 -17.79 0.79
C LEU A 136 17.06 -18.17 1.64
N SER A 137 18.24 -18.19 1.02
CA SER A 137 19.48 -18.34 1.77
C SER A 137 19.86 -17.05 2.50
N ASP A 138 20.60 -17.16 3.59
CA ASP A 138 21.07 -15.98 4.33
C ASP A 138 21.90 -15.05 3.44
N ASN A 139 22.74 -15.61 2.56
CA ASN A 139 23.51 -14.82 1.60
C ASN A 139 22.62 -14.03 0.62
N ALA A 140 21.50 -14.61 0.16
CA ALA A 140 20.56 -13.90 -0.69
C ALA A 140 19.86 -12.74 0.06
N ILE A 141 19.49 -12.97 1.33
CA ILE A 141 18.91 -11.93 2.18
C ILE A 141 19.93 -10.81 2.41
N HIS A 142 21.15 -11.12 2.79
CA HIS A 142 22.22 -10.12 2.99
C HIS A 142 22.47 -9.31 1.71
N TYR A 143 22.62 -9.99 0.57
CA TYR A 143 22.81 -9.32 -0.71
C TYR A 143 21.70 -8.31 -1.01
N TYR A 144 20.43 -8.71 -0.78
CA TYR A 144 19.29 -7.85 -1.02
C TYR A 144 19.27 -6.63 -0.08
N LEU A 145 19.49 -6.84 1.22
CA LEU A 145 19.51 -5.76 2.21
C LEU A 145 20.60 -4.71 1.93
N GLU A 146 21.79 -5.17 1.53
CA GLU A 146 22.93 -4.30 1.25
C GLU A 146 22.73 -3.46 -0.02
N ASN A 147 22.18 -4.07 -1.07
CA ASN A 147 22.09 -3.44 -2.38
C ASN A 147 20.78 -2.68 -2.62
N TYR A 148 19.67 -3.10 -2.01
CA TYR A 148 18.33 -2.54 -2.26
C TYR A 148 17.78 -1.72 -1.10
N LYS A 149 18.29 -1.89 0.12
CA LYS A 149 17.96 -1.09 1.31
C LYS A 149 16.44 -0.93 1.52
N PRO A 150 15.66 -2.03 1.67
CA PRO A 150 14.21 -2.02 1.65
C PRO A 150 13.57 -1.52 2.96
N PHE A 151 14.21 -0.60 3.67
CA PHE A 151 13.80 -0.13 5.00
C PHE A 151 12.52 0.73 4.98
N ASP A 152 12.11 1.18 3.80
CA ASP A 152 10.86 1.94 3.57
C ASP A 152 9.64 1.04 3.29
N LYS A 153 9.82 -0.28 3.26
CA LYS A 153 8.81 -1.24 2.80
C LYS A 153 8.29 -2.12 3.94
N ALA A 154 6.96 -2.28 4.03
CA ALA A 154 6.35 -3.29 4.89
C ALA A 154 6.85 -4.70 4.49
N GLY A 155 7.16 -5.54 5.48
CA GLY A 155 7.72 -6.86 5.24
C GLY A 155 9.17 -6.85 4.73
N ALA A 156 9.83 -5.69 4.71
CA ALA A 156 11.23 -5.53 4.29
C ALA A 156 11.50 -6.01 2.84
N TYR A 157 10.51 -6.01 1.93
CA TYR A 157 10.74 -6.38 0.52
C TYR A 157 9.88 -5.57 -0.45
N GLY A 158 10.36 -5.48 -1.70
CA GLY A 158 9.55 -5.06 -2.84
C GLY A 158 9.41 -6.23 -3.82
N ILE A 159 8.17 -6.53 -4.22
CA ILE A 159 7.90 -7.59 -5.20
C ILE A 159 8.57 -7.32 -6.54
N GLN A 160 8.73 -6.05 -6.89
CA GLN A 160 9.38 -5.58 -8.12
C GLN A 160 10.92 -5.58 -8.04
N ASP A 161 11.50 -5.78 -6.84
CA ASP A 161 12.93 -5.79 -6.61
C ASP A 161 13.52 -7.17 -6.92
N TRP A 162 14.86 -7.26 -6.91
CA TRP A 162 15.59 -8.52 -7.16
C TRP A 162 15.10 -9.69 -6.30
N ILE A 163 14.79 -9.47 -5.01
CA ILE A 163 14.28 -10.51 -4.12
C ILE A 163 12.95 -11.10 -4.60
N GLY A 164 12.10 -10.30 -5.22
CA GLY A 164 10.85 -10.75 -5.83
C GLY A 164 11.11 -11.64 -7.06
N LEU A 165 12.13 -11.33 -7.86
CA LEU A 165 12.48 -12.10 -9.05
C LEU A 165 12.99 -13.49 -8.72
N ILE A 166 13.77 -13.64 -7.64
CA ILE A 166 14.39 -14.92 -7.28
C ILE A 166 13.60 -15.72 -6.25
N GLY A 167 12.83 -15.02 -5.41
CA GLY A 167 12.26 -15.60 -4.20
C GLY A 167 10.78 -15.94 -4.30
N ILE A 168 10.00 -15.27 -5.15
CA ILE A 168 8.54 -15.49 -5.20
C ILE A 168 8.20 -16.61 -6.18
N SER A 169 7.52 -17.64 -5.65
CA SER A 169 7.05 -18.78 -6.43
C SER A 169 5.60 -18.67 -6.86
N LYS A 170 4.77 -17.91 -6.10
CA LYS A 170 3.35 -17.78 -6.39
C LYS A 170 2.78 -16.47 -5.88
N ILE A 171 1.85 -15.92 -6.65
CA ILE A 171 1.00 -14.79 -6.28
C ILE A 171 -0.45 -15.19 -6.53
N GLU A 172 -1.30 -15.03 -5.53
CA GLU A 172 -2.76 -15.23 -5.65
C GLU A 172 -3.46 -13.93 -5.30
N GLY A 173 -3.88 -13.18 -6.30
CA GLY A 173 -4.48 -11.85 -6.18
C GLY A 173 -3.85 -10.83 -7.12
N SER A 174 -3.74 -9.59 -6.68
CA SER A 174 -3.28 -8.46 -7.49
C SER A 174 -1.81 -8.11 -7.23
N TYR A 175 -1.01 -8.12 -8.30
CA TYR A 175 0.38 -7.64 -8.25
C TYR A 175 0.47 -6.19 -7.75
N THR A 176 -0.40 -5.31 -8.24
CA THR A 176 -0.38 -3.88 -7.87
C THR A 176 -0.75 -3.66 -6.40
N ASN A 177 -1.60 -4.54 -5.83
CA ASN A 177 -1.87 -4.57 -4.40
C ASN A 177 -0.59 -4.85 -3.60
N VAL A 178 0.22 -5.84 -4.03
CA VAL A 178 1.49 -6.17 -3.36
C VAL A 178 2.50 -5.02 -3.44
N VAL A 179 2.55 -4.29 -4.56
CA VAL A 179 3.39 -3.09 -4.71
C VAL A 179 2.94 -1.96 -3.78
N GLY A 180 1.65 -1.97 -3.35
CA GLY A 180 1.12 -1.05 -2.34
C GLY A 180 -0.06 -0.19 -2.77
N LEU A 181 -0.73 -0.51 -3.90
CA LEU A 181 -1.97 0.13 -4.33
C LEU A 181 -2.79 -0.83 -5.20
N PRO A 182 -4.01 -1.23 -4.80
CA PRO A 182 -4.90 -2.01 -5.65
C PRO A 182 -5.52 -1.12 -6.75
N THR A 183 -4.79 -0.95 -7.86
CA THR A 183 -5.13 -0.01 -8.94
C THR A 183 -6.47 -0.30 -9.59
N ASN A 184 -6.88 -1.56 -9.65
CA ASN A 184 -8.19 -1.97 -10.14
C ASN A 184 -9.32 -1.37 -9.28
N LEU A 185 -9.20 -1.42 -7.95
CA LEU A 185 -10.19 -0.83 -7.04
C LEU A 185 -10.22 0.71 -7.18
N VAL A 186 -9.05 1.33 -7.27
CA VAL A 186 -8.96 2.79 -7.50
C VAL A 186 -9.64 3.17 -8.80
N TYR A 187 -9.32 2.46 -9.90
CA TYR A 187 -9.92 2.71 -11.21
C TYR A 187 -11.44 2.53 -11.19
N HIS A 188 -11.93 1.42 -10.63
CA HIS A 188 -13.37 1.15 -10.57
C HIS A 188 -14.09 2.17 -9.70
N TYR A 189 -13.57 2.50 -8.52
CA TYR A 189 -14.18 3.52 -7.66
C TYR A 189 -14.30 4.86 -8.37
N LEU A 190 -13.23 5.36 -8.95
CA LEU A 190 -13.23 6.63 -9.66
C LEU A 190 -14.21 6.64 -10.86
N ASN A 191 -14.44 5.48 -11.49
CA ASN A 191 -15.44 5.33 -12.54
C ASN A 191 -16.90 5.39 -12.05
N THR A 192 -17.18 5.19 -10.76
CA THR A 192 -18.53 5.32 -10.20
C THR A 192 -18.95 6.77 -9.99
N LEU A 193 -18.00 7.69 -9.98
CA LEU A 193 -18.27 9.11 -9.76
C LEU A 193 -19.10 9.68 -10.91
N LYS A 194 -20.07 10.52 -10.57
CA LYS A 194 -20.93 11.18 -11.58
C LYS A 194 -20.15 12.33 -12.21
N SER A 195 -20.19 12.40 -13.52
CA SER A 195 -19.64 13.52 -14.31
C SER A 195 -20.37 14.80 -14.04
#